data_744332fef780f72d82aef9144e1e942f
#
_entry.id   744332fef780f72d82aef9144e1e942f
#
_cell.length_a   1.000
_cell.length_b   1.000
_cell.length_c   1.000
_cell.angle_alpha   90.00
_cell.angle_beta   90.00
_cell.angle_gamma   90.00
#
_symmetry.space_group_name_H-M   'P 1'
#
loop_
_entity.id
_entity.type
_entity.pdbx_description
1 polymer ?
#
loop_
_entity_poly.entity_id
_entity_poly.type
_entity_poly.pdbx_seq_one_letter_code
_entity_poly.pdbx_strand_id
1 'polypeptide(L)'
;MVNVFAGLTALGIAHEIDHGLVRGLDYYTGTTFEFVHDDLGAQSGIGGGGRYDGLMEVLGGQALSGIGFGLGVDRALLAAIAENTIPVSHFTSDIFIIPLG
;
A
#
# COMPACT_ATOMS: atom_id res chain seq x y z
N MET A 1 18.77 5.66 -4.03
CA MET A 1 17.57 6.23 -4.67
C MET A 1 17.61 6.14 -6.20
N VAL A 2 18.67 6.56 -6.88
CA VAL A 2 18.77 6.56 -8.36
C VAL A 2 18.37 5.21 -8.99
N ASN A 3 18.76 4.09 -8.41
CA ASN A 3 18.45 2.76 -8.94
C ASN A 3 16.96 2.38 -8.83
N VAL A 4 16.25 2.89 -7.80
CA VAL A 4 14.81 2.61 -7.62
C VAL A 4 14.01 3.31 -8.70
N PHE A 5 14.27 4.58 -8.96
CA PHE A 5 13.58 5.33 -10.01
C PHE A 5 13.86 4.78 -11.41
N ALA A 6 15.11 4.40 -11.68
CA ALA A 6 15.47 3.74 -12.94
C ALA A 6 14.68 2.42 -13.12
N GLY A 7 14.54 1.64 -12.05
CA GLY A 7 13.75 0.41 -12.06
C GLY A 7 12.27 0.65 -12.31
N LEU A 8 11.65 1.61 -11.62
CA LEU A 8 10.25 1.96 -11.81
C LEU A 8 9.97 2.45 -13.24
N THR A 9 10.85 3.31 -13.77
CA THR A 9 10.79 3.79 -15.15
C THR A 9 10.90 2.65 -16.14
N ALA A 10 11.84 1.72 -15.95
CA ALA A 10 12.03 0.56 -16.82
C ALA A 10 10.83 -0.39 -16.82
N LEU A 11 10.10 -0.46 -15.71
CA LEU A 11 8.86 -1.23 -15.56
C LEU A 11 7.61 -0.48 -16.04
N GLY A 12 7.74 0.78 -16.48
CA GLY A 12 6.61 1.60 -16.89
C GLY A 12 5.67 2.01 -15.73
N ILE A 13 6.17 1.98 -14.48
CA ILE A 13 5.39 2.34 -13.30
C ILE A 13 5.45 3.86 -13.12
N ALA A 14 4.28 4.51 -13.19
CA ALA A 14 4.16 5.93 -12.90
C ALA A 14 4.51 6.21 -11.44
N HIS A 15 5.34 7.22 -11.20
CA HIS A 15 5.77 7.58 -9.86
C HIS A 15 6.13 9.05 -9.79
N GLU A 16 5.99 9.62 -8.61
CA GLU A 16 6.43 10.97 -8.29
C GLU A 16 7.29 10.96 -7.03
N ILE A 17 8.06 12.03 -6.83
CA ILE A 17 8.87 12.22 -5.63
C ILE A 17 8.16 13.22 -4.74
N ASP A 18 7.66 12.73 -3.62
CA ASP A 18 7.09 13.57 -2.58
C ASP A 18 8.06 13.72 -1.40
N HIS A 19 8.61 14.92 -1.24
CA HIS A 19 9.51 15.25 -0.13
C HIS A 19 8.75 15.47 1.19
N GLY A 20 7.45 15.57 1.14
CA GLY A 20 6.57 15.70 2.31
C GLY A 20 6.01 14.39 2.82
N LEU A 21 6.29 13.26 2.15
CA LEU A 21 5.77 11.96 2.57
C LEU A 21 6.27 11.57 3.95
N VAL A 22 5.36 11.54 4.91
CA VAL A 22 5.63 11.11 6.29
C VAL A 22 4.88 9.82 6.55
N ARG A 23 5.63 8.76 6.89
CA ARG A 23 5.05 7.50 7.36
C ARG A 23 4.97 7.50 8.88
N GLY A 24 3.90 6.97 9.44
CA GLY A 24 3.66 6.94 10.88
C GLY A 24 4.59 6.03 11.70
N LEU A 25 5.65 5.49 11.10
CA LEU A 25 6.59 4.57 11.70
C LEU A 25 8.01 5.11 11.51
N ASP A 26 8.79 5.14 12.58
CA ASP A 26 10.12 5.77 12.64
C ASP A 26 11.29 4.84 12.31
N TYR A 27 11.02 3.59 11.98
CA TYR A 27 12.06 2.59 11.67
C TYR A 27 12.53 2.60 10.21
N TYR A 28 11.92 3.39 9.33
CA TYR A 28 12.37 3.49 7.94
C TYR A 28 13.71 4.20 7.82
N THR A 29 14.63 3.63 7.04
CA THR A 29 16.02 4.10 6.91
C THR A 29 16.40 4.52 5.50
N GLY A 30 15.53 4.41 4.55
CA GLY A 30 15.85 4.69 3.15
C GLY A 30 14.64 5.08 2.35
N THR A 31 14.44 4.40 1.24
CA THR A 31 13.28 4.65 0.39
C THR A 31 12.01 4.24 1.10
N THR A 32 11.06 5.16 1.19
CA THR A 32 9.68 4.91 1.57
C THR A 32 8.76 5.17 0.39
N PHE A 33 7.63 4.52 0.34
CA PHE A 33 6.66 4.70 -0.73
C PHE A 33 5.23 4.52 -0.23
N GLU A 34 4.31 5.10 -0.97
CA GLU A 34 2.88 4.94 -0.78
C GLU A 34 2.19 4.73 -2.13
N PHE A 35 1.20 3.86 -2.15
CA PHE A 35 0.26 3.74 -3.25
C PHE A 35 -0.96 4.58 -2.94
N VAL A 36 -1.30 5.49 -3.84
CA VAL A 36 -2.45 6.39 -3.71
C VAL A 36 -3.38 6.24 -4.91
N HIS A 37 -4.64 6.56 -4.70
CA HIS A 37 -5.64 6.60 -5.76
C HIS A 37 -6.57 7.79 -5.54
N ASP A 38 -6.67 8.66 -6.52
CA ASP A 38 -7.35 9.95 -6.39
C ASP A 38 -8.85 9.84 -6.10
N ASP A 39 -9.51 8.83 -6.66
CA ASP A 39 -10.95 8.61 -6.45
C ASP A 39 -11.33 8.11 -5.05
N LEU A 40 -10.35 7.81 -4.20
CA LEU A 40 -10.61 7.41 -2.81
C LEU A 40 -10.76 8.59 -1.83
N GLY A 41 -10.78 9.82 -2.35
CA GLY A 41 -11.04 11.05 -1.59
C GLY A 41 -9.91 11.41 -0.62
N ALA A 42 -10.26 12.02 0.52
CA ALA A 42 -9.30 12.57 1.48
C ALA A 42 -8.31 11.53 2.07
N GLN A 43 -8.65 10.26 1.99
CA GLN A 43 -7.77 9.15 2.39
C GLN A 43 -7.38 8.34 1.15
N SER A 44 -6.59 8.92 0.27
CA SER A 44 -6.20 8.32 -1.01
C SER A 44 -5.26 7.11 -0.89
N GLY A 45 -4.57 6.93 0.25
CA GLY A 45 -3.62 5.85 0.44
C GLY A 45 -4.24 4.46 0.39
N ILE A 46 -3.73 3.59 -0.46
CA ILE A 46 -4.12 2.16 -0.56
C ILE A 46 -3.19 1.31 0.31
N GLY A 47 -1.93 1.66 0.36
CA GLY A 47 -0.91 0.96 1.11
C GLY A 47 0.45 1.62 0.94
N GLY A 48 1.45 1.06 1.56
CA GLY A 48 2.79 1.58 1.43
C GLY A 48 3.79 0.83 2.27
N GLY A 49 5.03 1.20 2.12
CA GLY A 49 6.13 0.52 2.79
C GLY A 49 7.45 1.24 2.65
N GLY A 50 8.52 0.50 2.83
CA GLY A 50 9.85 1.05 2.69
C GLY A 50 10.95 0.12 3.18
N ARG A 51 12.14 0.69 3.25
CA ARG A 51 13.35 0.02 3.72
C ARG A 51 13.58 0.33 5.19
N TYR A 52 13.97 -0.68 5.97
CA TYR A 52 14.23 -0.58 7.40
C TYR A 52 15.43 -1.45 7.81
N ASP A 53 16.63 -0.93 7.67
CA ASP A 53 17.86 -1.70 7.86
C ASP A 53 18.19 -2.01 9.33
N GLY A 54 17.80 -1.20 10.27
CA GLY A 54 18.15 -1.39 11.70
C GLY A 54 17.12 -2.15 12.52
N LEU A 55 15.94 -2.45 11.99
CA LEU A 55 14.82 -2.96 12.78
C LEU A 55 15.09 -4.33 13.41
N MET A 56 15.70 -5.25 12.66
CA MET A 56 16.01 -6.60 13.18
C MET A 56 16.96 -6.55 14.37
N GLU A 57 17.97 -5.68 14.32
CA GLU A 57 18.93 -5.51 15.41
C GLU A 57 18.26 -4.93 16.66
N VAL A 58 17.39 -3.93 16.51
CA VAL A 58 16.60 -3.35 17.61
C VAL A 58 15.70 -4.40 18.27
N LEU A 59 15.20 -5.37 17.51
CA LEU A 59 14.39 -6.48 18.02
C LEU A 59 15.23 -7.64 18.59
N GLY A 60 16.55 -7.48 18.69
CA GLY A 60 17.44 -8.51 19.23
C GLY A 60 17.88 -9.58 18.23
N GLY A 61 17.63 -9.39 16.94
CA GLY A 61 18.07 -10.25 15.89
C GLY A 61 19.42 -9.85 15.29
N GLN A 62 19.75 -10.42 14.15
CA GLN A 62 20.96 -10.07 13.39
C GLN A 62 20.79 -8.73 12.68
N ALA A 63 21.90 -8.00 12.46
CA ALA A 63 21.93 -6.79 11.66
C ALA A 63 21.70 -7.11 10.18
N LEU A 64 20.44 -7.17 9.78
CA LEU A 64 20.01 -7.45 8.41
C LEU A 64 19.20 -6.28 7.86
N SER A 65 19.40 -6.02 6.57
CA SER A 65 18.53 -5.11 5.83
C SER A 65 17.14 -5.73 5.66
N GLY A 66 16.11 -4.90 5.77
CA GLY A 66 14.73 -5.30 5.54
C GLY A 66 14.00 -4.35 4.61
N ILE A 67 13.07 -4.89 3.86
CA ILE A 67 12.06 -4.13 3.14
C ILE A 67 10.71 -4.80 3.37
N GLY A 68 9.66 -4.00 3.40
CA GLY A 68 8.32 -4.53 3.51
C GLY A 68 7.27 -3.49 3.18
N PHE A 69 6.05 -3.98 3.02
CA PHE A 69 4.91 -3.12 2.76
C PHE A 69 3.62 -3.76 3.29
N GLY A 70 2.63 -2.91 3.51
CA GLY A 70 1.26 -3.32 3.83
C GLY A 70 0.29 -2.73 2.83
N LEU A 71 -0.75 -3.48 2.49
CA LEU A 71 -1.84 -3.05 1.63
C LEU A 71 -3.17 -3.16 2.37
N GLY A 72 -4.03 -2.15 2.21
CA GLY A 72 -5.41 -2.22 2.63
C GLY A 72 -6.24 -2.96 1.58
N VAL A 73 -6.66 -4.17 1.87
CA VAL A 73 -7.42 -5.01 0.90
C VAL A 73 -8.71 -4.32 0.46
N ASP A 74 -9.48 -3.81 1.41
CA ASP A 74 -10.73 -3.10 1.10
C ASP A 74 -10.49 -1.85 0.26
N ARG A 75 -9.39 -1.14 0.54
CA ARG A 75 -9.02 0.05 -0.22
C ARG A 75 -8.56 -0.28 -1.64
N ALA A 76 -7.78 -1.36 -1.79
CA ALA A 76 -7.40 -1.87 -3.10
C ALA A 76 -8.63 -2.30 -3.92
N LEU A 77 -9.61 -2.93 -3.27
CA LEU A 77 -10.87 -3.31 -3.89
C LEU A 77 -11.69 -2.08 -4.35
N LEU A 78 -11.78 -1.06 -3.49
CA LEU A 78 -12.48 0.18 -3.85
C LEU A 78 -11.81 0.89 -5.03
N ALA A 79 -10.49 0.96 -5.07
CA ALA A 79 -9.75 1.52 -6.20
C ALA A 79 -10.01 0.70 -7.48
N ALA A 80 -9.96 -0.62 -7.41
CA ALA A 80 -10.21 -1.50 -8.54
C ALA A 80 -11.66 -1.40 -9.08
N ILE A 81 -12.64 -1.16 -8.19
CA ILE A 81 -14.03 -0.89 -8.58
C ILE A 81 -14.13 0.47 -9.30
N ALA A 82 -13.48 1.52 -8.76
CA ALA A 82 -13.47 2.84 -9.37
C ALA A 82 -12.87 2.80 -10.79
N GLU A 83 -11.82 2.02 -10.99
CA GLU A 83 -11.18 1.77 -12.29
C GLU A 83 -11.94 0.80 -13.19
N ASN A 84 -13.07 0.24 -12.75
CA ASN A 84 -13.83 -0.78 -13.49
C ASN A 84 -12.99 -1.99 -13.90
N THR A 85 -11.97 -2.33 -13.13
CA THR A 85 -11.06 -3.46 -13.41
C THR A 85 -11.54 -4.77 -12.80
N ILE A 86 -12.53 -4.71 -11.90
CA ILE A 86 -13.16 -5.88 -11.29
C ILE A 86 -14.64 -5.92 -11.67
N PRO A 87 -15.14 -7.04 -12.21
CA PRO A 87 -16.56 -7.20 -12.44
C PRO A 87 -17.29 -7.20 -11.10
N VAL A 88 -18.16 -6.22 -10.89
CA VAL A 88 -19.04 -6.19 -9.71
C VAL A 88 -20.08 -7.30 -9.88
N SER A 89 -19.91 -8.39 -9.14
CA SER A 89 -20.92 -9.42 -9.05
C SER A 89 -22.03 -8.97 -8.10
N HIS A 90 -23.15 -8.60 -8.64
CA HIS A 90 -24.34 -8.34 -7.82
C HIS A 90 -24.94 -9.71 -7.40
N PHE A 91 -24.59 -10.14 -6.19
CA PHE A 91 -25.37 -11.20 -5.54
C PHE A 91 -26.71 -10.58 -5.12
N THR A 92 -27.76 -10.92 -5.83
CA THR A 92 -29.12 -10.60 -5.41
C THR A 92 -29.62 -11.77 -4.58
N SER A 93 -29.98 -11.51 -3.33
CA SER A 93 -30.69 -12.46 -2.49
C SER A 93 -32.15 -12.04 -2.41
N ASP A 94 -33.07 -12.93 -2.75
CA ASP A 94 -34.51 -12.66 -2.61
C ASP A 94 -34.93 -12.62 -1.13
N ILE A 95 -34.19 -13.32 -0.28
CA ILE A 95 -34.44 -13.37 1.17
C ILE A 95 -33.10 -13.40 1.90
N PHE A 96 -32.91 -12.51 2.87
CA PHE A 96 -31.79 -12.48 3.78
C PHE A 96 -32.25 -12.67 5.22
N ILE A 97 -31.81 -13.75 5.87
CA ILE A 97 -32.21 -14.09 7.25
C ILE A 97 -31.04 -13.82 8.18
N ILE A 98 -31.23 -12.92 9.15
CA ILE A 98 -30.27 -12.65 10.23
C ILE A 98 -30.82 -13.34 11.48
N PRO A 99 -30.20 -14.42 12.00
CA PRO A 99 -30.58 -15.01 13.27
C PRO A 99 -30.14 -14.03 14.39
N LEU A 100 -31.10 -13.57 15.15
CA LEU A 100 -30.85 -12.85 16.40
C LEU A 100 -30.84 -13.92 17.49
N GLY A 101 -29.63 -14.34 17.92
CA GLY A 101 -29.43 -15.37 18.94
C GLY A 101 -29.81 -14.96 20.34
#